data_10b826bf70c0f301e7bda1ff1fc1b9a6
#
_entry.id   10b826bf70c0f301e7bda1ff1fc1b9a6
#
_cell.length_a   1.000
_cell.length_b   1.000
_cell.length_c   1.000
_cell.angle_alpha   90.00
_cell.angle_beta   90.00
_cell.angle_gamma   90.00
#
_symmetry.space_group_name_H-M   'P 1'
#
loop_
_entity.id
_entity.type
_entity.pdbx_description
1 polymer ?
#
loop_
_entity_poly.entity_id
_entity_poly.type
_entity_poly.pdbx_seq_one_letter_code
_entity_poly.pdbx_strand_id
1 'polypeptide(L)'
;MKKKFVSTLLIISILSTGLLSGCGKSSSSESVDLTSVSLDTIKEKAKEEGTISSVGMPDDWANWKGSWENITSTYGLEHDDTDMTSSEELSIFESEKDSPTKDIGDVGQAFGPTAVDMDVVQPYKASTWDSIPDWAKDPDGKWTISYLGTMSALVNTNNVSDPITSWEDLKNSDAKITLGDVLRGASSQMAVLSCAYAMGGDAENLDPAFDYFKELASEGRIDVADGSVERLNRGEIDVLVTWDYLSLQYRDIVADNNPDLNMECHVMQDGAVQSGYCLVINKYAPHPYSAALTVEYLLSDEGQIERAKGYARPIRDDVVLPDDLKAKMISDDEYTNTIPLTDNDTVTKACSEIANRWEEEIIPLIGE
;
A
#
# COMPACT_ATOMS: atom_id res chain seq x y z
N MET A 1 -28.50 74.58 -0.95
CA MET A 1 -29.20 74.75 -2.24
C MET A 1 -29.59 73.38 -2.78
N LYS A 2 -30.79 72.96 -2.54
CA LYS A 2 -31.95 72.74 -3.40
C LYS A 2 -31.55 72.24 -4.82
N LYS A 3 -31.87 70.97 -5.19
CA LYS A 3 -32.99 70.69 -6.09
C LYS A 3 -33.30 69.20 -6.14
N LYS A 4 -34.54 68.88 -5.78
CA LYS A 4 -35.28 67.64 -6.06
C LYS A 4 -35.60 67.60 -7.57
N PHE A 5 -35.65 66.38 -8.13
CA PHE A 5 -36.59 66.10 -9.22
C PHE A 5 -37.12 64.66 -9.07
N VAL A 6 -38.43 64.61 -9.07
CA VAL A 6 -39.34 63.47 -9.01
C VAL A 6 -39.84 63.22 -10.43
N SER A 7 -40.20 62.01 -10.71
CA SER A 7 -41.16 61.51 -11.73
C SER A 7 -40.58 60.39 -12.59
N THR A 8 -41.21 59.33 -13.00
CA THR A 8 -42.61 58.87 -12.94
C THR A 8 -42.61 57.37 -13.31
N LEU A 9 -43.50 56.62 -12.73
CA LEU A 9 -43.87 55.23 -13.07
C LEU A 9 -44.16 55.04 -14.55
N LEU A 10 -43.70 53.88 -15.08
CA LEU A 10 -44.47 53.19 -16.12
C LEU A 10 -44.41 51.68 -15.88
N ILE A 11 -45.52 51.10 -15.53
CA ILE A 11 -45.82 49.67 -15.40
C ILE A 11 -46.08 49.15 -16.83
N ILE A 12 -45.33 48.15 -17.28
CA ILE A 12 -45.80 47.26 -18.33
C ILE A 12 -45.58 45.83 -17.90
N SER A 13 -46.68 45.17 -17.59
CA SER A 13 -46.81 43.74 -17.38
C SER A 13 -46.69 43.01 -18.70
N ILE A 14 -45.74 42.11 -18.84
CA ILE A 14 -45.83 41.02 -19.82
C ILE A 14 -45.60 39.72 -19.11
N LEU A 15 -46.68 38.95 -18.93
CA LEU A 15 -46.66 37.52 -18.59
C LEU A 15 -46.04 36.79 -19.77
N SER A 16 -44.95 36.09 -19.55
CA SER A 16 -44.58 34.94 -20.35
C SER A 16 -44.12 33.83 -19.42
N THR A 17 -44.98 32.86 -19.21
CA THR A 17 -44.74 31.56 -18.60
C THR A 17 -43.71 30.81 -19.45
N GLY A 18 -42.51 30.70 -18.92
CA GLY A 18 -41.49 29.78 -19.37
C GLY A 18 -41.19 28.78 -18.27
N LEU A 19 -41.79 27.61 -18.35
CA LEU A 19 -41.45 26.44 -17.56
C LEU A 19 -40.05 25.98 -17.96
N LEU A 20 -39.03 26.38 -17.22
CA LEU A 20 -37.74 25.72 -17.22
C LEU A 20 -37.71 24.81 -15.98
N SER A 21 -38.22 23.60 -16.17
CA SER A 21 -37.91 22.48 -15.30
C SER A 21 -36.44 22.12 -15.44
N GLY A 22 -35.59 22.82 -14.73
CA GLY A 22 -34.25 22.39 -14.46
C GLY A 22 -34.32 21.28 -13.39
N CYS A 23 -34.57 20.04 -13.80
CA CYS A 23 -34.19 18.89 -13.00
C CYS A 23 -32.68 18.86 -12.88
N GLY A 24 -32.13 19.49 -11.87
CA GLY A 24 -30.87 19.09 -11.28
C GLY A 24 -31.15 17.72 -10.63
N LYS A 25 -30.91 16.63 -11.35
CA LYS A 25 -30.67 15.36 -10.70
C LYS A 25 -29.38 15.55 -9.91
N SER A 26 -29.47 15.75 -8.60
CA SER A 26 -28.44 15.22 -7.72
C SER A 26 -28.49 13.70 -7.92
N SER A 27 -27.58 13.17 -8.71
CA SER A 27 -27.30 11.76 -8.73
C SER A 27 -26.69 11.45 -7.36
N SER A 28 -27.51 11.01 -6.40
CA SER A 28 -27.02 10.07 -5.43
C SER A 28 -26.51 8.91 -6.27
N SER A 29 -25.20 8.68 -6.32
CA SER A 29 -24.64 7.49 -6.91
C SER A 29 -25.26 6.32 -6.13
N GLU A 30 -26.24 5.62 -6.73
CA GLU A 30 -26.63 4.31 -6.22
C GLU A 30 -25.37 3.48 -6.26
N SER A 31 -24.95 2.97 -5.10
CA SER A 31 -23.80 2.06 -5.00
C SER A 31 -24.05 0.87 -5.94
N VAL A 32 -23.16 0.67 -6.88
CA VAL A 32 -23.25 -0.45 -7.82
C VAL A 32 -22.92 -1.74 -7.06
N ASP A 33 -23.80 -2.73 -7.13
CA ASP A 33 -23.51 -4.06 -6.60
C ASP A 33 -22.63 -4.83 -7.61
N LEU A 34 -21.32 -4.72 -7.46
CA LEU A 34 -20.32 -5.37 -8.31
C LEU A 34 -20.37 -6.91 -8.24
N THR A 35 -20.94 -7.49 -7.17
CA THR A 35 -20.98 -8.95 -6.96
C THR A 35 -21.93 -9.67 -7.91
N SER A 36 -22.89 -8.94 -8.47
CA SER A 36 -23.92 -9.48 -9.39
C SER A 36 -23.60 -9.20 -10.86
N VAL A 37 -22.49 -8.51 -11.19
CA VAL A 37 -22.17 -8.05 -12.53
C VAL A 37 -21.23 -9.04 -13.22
N SER A 38 -21.51 -9.37 -14.50
CA SER A 38 -20.61 -10.22 -15.29
C SER A 38 -19.33 -9.50 -15.69
N LEU A 39 -18.22 -10.24 -15.84
CA LEU A 39 -16.95 -9.68 -16.27
C LEU A 39 -17.04 -8.94 -17.62
N ASP A 40 -17.86 -9.44 -18.56
CA ASP A 40 -18.05 -8.75 -19.85
C ASP A 40 -18.72 -7.39 -19.65
N THR A 41 -19.71 -7.31 -18.76
CA THR A 41 -20.36 -6.03 -18.40
C THR A 41 -19.39 -5.10 -17.69
N ILE A 42 -18.53 -5.61 -16.78
CA ILE A 42 -17.48 -4.83 -16.13
C ILE A 42 -16.55 -4.22 -17.18
N LYS A 43 -16.06 -5.02 -18.14
CA LYS A 43 -15.18 -4.53 -19.21
C LYS A 43 -15.83 -3.44 -20.07
N GLU A 44 -17.12 -3.63 -20.43
CA GLU A 44 -17.87 -2.64 -21.20
C GLU A 44 -18.05 -1.32 -20.43
N LYS A 45 -18.46 -1.42 -19.16
CA LYS A 45 -18.71 -0.26 -18.31
C LYS A 45 -17.42 0.48 -17.91
N ALA A 46 -16.35 -0.24 -17.56
CA ALA A 46 -15.04 0.35 -17.30
C ALA A 46 -14.54 1.16 -18.51
N LYS A 47 -14.75 0.65 -19.73
CA LYS A 47 -14.42 1.41 -20.95
C LYS A 47 -15.27 2.68 -21.11
N GLU A 48 -16.53 2.67 -20.66
CA GLU A 48 -17.38 3.88 -20.65
C GLU A 48 -16.91 4.88 -19.58
N GLU A 49 -16.42 4.41 -18.41
CA GLU A 49 -15.82 5.24 -17.36
C GLU A 49 -14.49 5.86 -17.84
N GLY A 50 -13.64 5.07 -18.50
CA GLY A 50 -12.43 5.50 -19.20
C GLY A 50 -11.29 5.98 -18.30
N THR A 51 -11.46 5.97 -16.97
CA THR A 51 -10.46 6.43 -16.01
C THR A 51 -10.52 5.62 -14.72
N ILE A 52 -9.43 5.66 -13.95
CA ILE A 52 -9.28 5.08 -12.61
C ILE A 52 -8.39 5.99 -11.78
N SER A 53 -8.77 6.29 -10.55
CA SER A 53 -7.98 7.04 -9.59
C SER A 53 -7.64 6.17 -8.38
N SER A 54 -6.35 5.94 -8.14
CA SER A 54 -5.87 5.10 -7.05
C SER A 54 -5.26 5.91 -5.90
N VAL A 55 -5.03 5.22 -4.79
CA VAL A 55 -4.22 5.67 -3.67
C VAL A 55 -3.26 4.57 -3.24
N GLY A 56 -2.04 4.94 -2.83
CA GLY A 56 -1.03 4.02 -2.33
C GLY A 56 -0.43 3.10 -3.39
N MET A 57 -0.46 3.49 -4.67
CA MET A 57 0.02 2.69 -5.79
C MET A 57 1.07 3.44 -6.64
N PRO A 58 2.14 3.99 -6.02
CA PRO A 58 3.13 4.79 -6.73
C PRO A 58 3.98 3.94 -7.69
N ASP A 59 4.49 4.58 -8.75
CA ASP A 59 5.23 3.96 -9.84
C ASP A 59 6.40 3.08 -9.41
N ASP A 60 7.12 3.50 -8.36
CA ASP A 60 8.33 2.87 -7.82
C ASP A 60 8.07 1.83 -6.72
N TRP A 61 6.82 1.39 -6.56
CA TRP A 61 6.44 0.35 -5.62
C TRP A 61 5.99 -0.91 -6.35
N ALA A 62 6.75 -2.03 -6.23
CA ALA A 62 6.41 -3.35 -6.77
C ALA A 62 5.88 -3.30 -8.22
N ASN A 63 6.49 -2.46 -9.06
CA ASN A 63 6.14 -2.26 -10.48
C ASN A 63 4.68 -1.85 -10.73
N TRP A 64 4.13 -0.95 -9.90
CA TRP A 64 2.84 -0.35 -10.21
C TRP A 64 2.84 0.32 -11.58
N LYS A 65 3.93 1.01 -11.95
CA LYS A 65 4.09 1.62 -13.27
C LYS A 65 3.77 0.66 -14.41
N GLY A 66 4.43 -0.51 -14.45
CA GLY A 66 4.19 -1.51 -15.50
C GLY A 66 2.77 -2.05 -15.48
N SER A 67 2.19 -2.23 -14.29
CA SER A 67 0.79 -2.65 -14.14
C SER A 67 -0.18 -1.63 -14.73
N TRP A 68 0.03 -0.34 -14.46
CA TRP A 68 -0.81 0.74 -14.99
C TRP A 68 -0.62 0.95 -16.50
N GLU A 69 0.62 0.86 -17.01
CA GLU A 69 0.90 0.90 -18.45
C GLU A 69 0.16 -0.22 -19.19
N ASN A 70 0.11 -1.44 -18.63
CA ASN A 70 -0.63 -2.55 -19.20
C ASN A 70 -2.15 -2.36 -19.11
N ILE A 71 -2.68 -1.89 -18.00
CA ILE A 71 -4.11 -1.59 -17.83
C ILE A 71 -4.54 -0.52 -18.85
N THR A 72 -3.77 0.57 -18.96
CA THR A 72 -4.06 1.66 -19.92
C THR A 72 -4.01 1.15 -21.36
N SER A 73 -2.96 0.40 -21.74
CA SER A 73 -2.81 -0.08 -23.11
C SER A 73 -3.85 -1.14 -23.49
N THR A 74 -4.27 -1.99 -22.54
CA THR A 74 -5.19 -3.11 -22.79
C THR A 74 -6.65 -2.68 -22.73
N TYR A 75 -7.01 -1.85 -21.77
CA TYR A 75 -8.40 -1.51 -21.47
C TYR A 75 -8.75 -0.05 -21.79
N GLY A 76 -7.74 0.80 -22.03
CA GLY A 76 -7.95 2.24 -22.34
C GLY A 76 -8.33 3.07 -21.13
N LEU A 77 -8.00 2.62 -19.91
CA LEU A 77 -8.23 3.39 -18.69
C LEU A 77 -7.08 4.38 -18.49
N GLU A 78 -7.39 5.67 -18.44
CA GLU A 78 -6.46 6.68 -17.95
C GLU A 78 -6.32 6.55 -16.43
N HIS A 79 -5.09 6.65 -15.92
CA HIS A 79 -4.80 6.43 -14.52
C HIS A 79 -4.14 7.65 -13.87
N ASP A 80 -4.55 7.94 -12.63
CA ASP A 80 -3.83 8.82 -11.71
C ASP A 80 -3.72 8.16 -10.33
N ASP A 81 -2.56 8.32 -9.66
CA ASP A 81 -2.31 7.86 -8.30
C ASP A 81 -2.03 9.04 -7.36
N THR A 82 -2.36 8.83 -6.09
CA THR A 82 -1.89 9.69 -5.01
C THR A 82 -1.22 8.82 -3.96
N ASP A 83 0.10 8.95 -3.84
CA ASP A 83 0.87 8.18 -2.85
C ASP A 83 0.46 8.56 -1.42
N MET A 84 0.09 7.55 -0.63
CA MET A 84 -0.40 7.68 0.73
C MET A 84 -0.02 6.45 1.56
N THR A 85 0.05 6.63 2.88
CA THR A 85 0.13 5.49 3.81
C THR A 85 -1.22 4.81 3.94
N SER A 86 -1.24 3.51 4.30
CA SER A 86 -2.49 2.73 4.40
C SER A 86 -3.56 3.36 5.30
N SER A 87 -3.16 4.04 6.37
CA SER A 87 -4.12 4.75 7.24
C SER A 87 -4.70 6.01 6.59
N GLU A 88 -3.90 6.72 5.79
CA GLU A 88 -4.35 7.90 5.04
C GLU A 88 -5.30 7.51 3.92
N GLU A 89 -5.05 6.39 3.24
CA GLU A 89 -5.93 5.84 2.20
C GLU A 89 -7.35 5.57 2.72
N LEU A 90 -7.48 4.90 3.87
CA LEU A 90 -8.78 4.65 4.47
C LEU A 90 -9.44 5.94 4.96
N SER A 91 -8.65 6.87 5.47
CA SER A 91 -9.16 8.17 5.95
C SER A 91 -9.70 9.02 4.80
N ILE A 92 -9.09 8.99 3.61
CA ILE A 92 -9.61 9.72 2.44
C ILE A 92 -10.91 9.09 1.93
N PHE A 93 -11.03 7.75 1.91
CA PHE A 93 -12.28 7.08 1.55
C PHE A 93 -13.44 7.49 2.45
N GLU A 94 -13.20 7.62 3.77
CA GLU A 94 -14.22 8.05 4.73
C GLU A 94 -14.55 9.54 4.60
N SER A 95 -13.53 10.39 4.55
CA SER A 95 -13.71 11.85 4.57
C SER A 95 -14.35 12.39 3.29
N GLU A 96 -14.13 11.73 2.16
CA GLU A 96 -14.66 12.12 0.85
C GLU A 96 -15.95 11.41 0.45
N LYS A 97 -16.57 10.62 1.32
CA LYS A 97 -17.76 9.80 0.99
C LYS A 97 -18.91 10.56 0.31
N ASP A 98 -19.06 11.84 0.57
CA ASP A 98 -20.10 12.68 -0.03
C ASP A 98 -19.68 13.30 -1.38
N SER A 99 -18.39 13.26 -1.71
CA SER A 99 -17.80 13.74 -2.97
C SER A 99 -16.51 12.97 -3.28
N PRO A 100 -16.60 11.67 -3.55
CA PRO A 100 -15.44 10.81 -3.67
C PRO A 100 -14.62 11.13 -4.91
N THR A 101 -13.29 11.04 -4.77
CA THR A 101 -12.32 11.25 -5.86
C THR A 101 -11.47 10.03 -6.13
N LYS A 102 -11.53 9.00 -5.28
CA LYS A 102 -10.68 7.81 -5.33
C LYS A 102 -11.50 6.54 -5.49
N ASP A 103 -10.99 5.62 -6.32
CA ASP A 103 -11.69 4.39 -6.71
C ASP A 103 -11.17 3.15 -5.97
N ILE A 104 -9.84 3.05 -5.82
CA ILE A 104 -9.16 1.83 -5.35
C ILE A 104 -7.92 2.19 -4.53
N GLY A 105 -7.59 1.35 -3.55
CA GLY A 105 -6.41 1.47 -2.71
C GLY A 105 -5.62 0.16 -2.58
N ASP A 106 -4.33 0.28 -2.17
CA ASP A 106 -3.40 -0.82 -1.92
C ASP A 106 -2.89 -0.77 -0.48
N VAL A 107 -3.73 -1.19 0.45
CA VAL A 107 -3.45 -1.11 1.90
C VAL A 107 -2.72 -2.35 2.42
N GLY A 108 -1.81 -2.18 3.37
CA GLY A 108 -1.18 -3.32 4.04
C GLY A 108 -2.20 -4.27 4.67
N GLN A 109 -1.85 -5.54 4.79
CA GLN A 109 -2.74 -6.63 5.24
C GLN A 109 -3.54 -6.29 6.50
N ALA A 110 -2.91 -5.68 7.51
CA ALA A 110 -3.57 -5.28 8.76
C ALA A 110 -4.70 -4.25 8.58
N PHE A 111 -4.69 -3.51 7.48
CA PHE A 111 -5.69 -2.49 7.16
C PHE A 111 -6.89 -3.03 6.37
N GLY A 112 -6.82 -4.24 5.82
CA GLY A 112 -7.95 -4.89 5.15
C GLY A 112 -9.17 -5.05 6.09
N PRO A 113 -9.04 -5.72 7.26
CA PRO A 113 -10.11 -5.78 8.27
C PRO A 113 -10.55 -4.39 8.76
N THR A 114 -9.61 -3.48 8.98
CA THR A 114 -9.91 -2.09 9.40
C THR A 114 -10.81 -1.38 8.37
N ALA A 115 -10.55 -1.55 7.08
CA ALA A 115 -11.38 -0.98 6.01
C ALA A 115 -12.82 -1.50 6.02
N VAL A 116 -12.99 -2.79 6.39
CA VAL A 116 -14.31 -3.42 6.58
C VAL A 116 -15.03 -2.82 7.79
N ASP A 117 -14.34 -2.68 8.91
CA ASP A 117 -14.89 -2.12 10.15
C ASP A 117 -15.29 -0.63 9.99
N MET A 118 -14.53 0.14 9.22
CA MET A 118 -14.87 1.53 8.85
C MET A 118 -16.02 1.65 7.86
N ASP A 119 -16.47 0.53 7.25
CA ASP A 119 -17.53 0.49 6.22
C ASP A 119 -17.22 1.39 4.99
N VAL A 120 -15.95 1.48 4.59
CA VAL A 120 -15.49 2.33 3.48
C VAL A 120 -15.15 1.57 2.20
N VAL A 121 -15.31 0.24 2.18
CA VAL A 121 -15.00 -0.63 1.05
C VAL A 121 -16.20 -1.44 0.59
N GLN A 122 -16.24 -1.77 -0.70
CA GLN A 122 -17.29 -2.58 -1.31
C GLN A 122 -16.76 -3.92 -1.80
N PRO A 123 -17.60 -4.97 -1.84
CA PRO A 123 -17.17 -6.31 -2.21
C PRO A 123 -17.00 -6.47 -3.72
N TYR A 124 -15.92 -7.19 -4.11
CA TYR A 124 -15.72 -7.72 -5.45
C TYR A 124 -14.88 -9.00 -5.39
N LYS A 125 -15.28 -10.05 -6.11
CA LYS A 125 -14.54 -11.29 -6.22
C LYS A 125 -14.10 -11.48 -7.67
N ALA A 126 -12.78 -11.40 -7.90
CA ALA A 126 -12.21 -11.61 -9.22
C ALA A 126 -12.47 -13.03 -9.75
N SER A 127 -12.36 -13.22 -11.05
CA SER A 127 -12.54 -14.54 -11.71
C SER A 127 -11.54 -15.60 -11.21
N THR A 128 -10.40 -15.18 -10.66
CA THR A 128 -9.36 -16.02 -10.06
C THR A 128 -9.49 -16.20 -8.55
N TRP A 129 -10.62 -15.79 -7.95
CA TRP A 129 -10.84 -15.77 -6.50
C TRP A 129 -10.52 -17.08 -5.79
N ASP A 130 -10.86 -18.21 -6.40
CA ASP A 130 -10.68 -19.54 -5.80
C ASP A 130 -9.21 -19.97 -5.76
N SER A 131 -8.33 -19.35 -6.55
CA SER A 131 -6.87 -19.59 -6.53
C SER A 131 -6.14 -18.79 -5.46
N ILE A 132 -6.82 -17.87 -4.76
CA ILE A 132 -6.23 -17.07 -3.68
C ILE A 132 -6.42 -17.82 -2.35
N PRO A 133 -5.38 -17.96 -1.51
CA PRO A 133 -5.50 -18.60 -0.20
C PRO A 133 -6.58 -17.94 0.68
N ASP A 134 -7.30 -18.74 1.47
CA ASP A 134 -8.41 -18.21 2.29
C ASP A 134 -7.97 -17.16 3.33
N TRP A 135 -6.76 -17.27 3.87
CA TRP A 135 -6.20 -16.29 4.79
C TRP A 135 -5.89 -14.93 4.14
N ALA A 136 -5.76 -14.90 2.81
CA ALA A 136 -5.34 -13.74 2.04
C ALA A 136 -6.51 -12.95 1.44
N LYS A 137 -7.73 -13.21 1.89
CA LYS A 137 -8.95 -12.59 1.33
C LYS A 137 -10.06 -12.51 2.36
N ASP A 138 -10.87 -11.48 2.27
CA ASP A 138 -12.12 -11.37 3.03
C ASP A 138 -13.19 -12.32 2.45
N PRO A 139 -13.88 -13.13 3.25
CA PRO A 139 -14.87 -14.09 2.74
C PRO A 139 -15.99 -13.45 1.90
N ASP A 140 -16.34 -12.20 2.19
CA ASP A 140 -17.36 -11.44 1.47
C ASP A 140 -16.80 -10.71 0.23
N GLY A 141 -15.46 -10.68 0.05
CA GLY A 141 -14.79 -10.07 -1.09
C GLY A 141 -14.48 -8.58 -0.91
N LYS A 142 -14.47 -8.07 0.31
CA LYS A 142 -14.24 -6.64 0.59
C LYS A 142 -12.78 -6.23 0.48
N TRP A 143 -11.86 -7.18 0.60
CA TRP A 143 -10.43 -7.01 0.33
C TRP A 143 -9.81 -8.34 -0.12
N THR A 144 -8.67 -8.25 -0.78
CA THR A 144 -7.83 -9.40 -1.13
C THR A 144 -6.38 -8.98 -1.24
N ILE A 145 -5.46 -9.76 -0.66
CA ILE A 145 -4.02 -9.57 -0.90
C ILE A 145 -3.75 -9.83 -2.38
N SER A 146 -2.95 -9.00 -3.00
CA SER A 146 -2.61 -9.10 -4.42
C SER A 146 -1.19 -9.54 -4.70
N TYR A 147 -0.28 -9.40 -3.73
CA TYR A 147 1.11 -9.83 -3.80
C TYR A 147 1.69 -9.95 -2.40
N LEU A 148 2.80 -10.66 -2.29
CA LEU A 148 3.50 -10.90 -1.03
C LEU A 148 4.87 -10.23 -1.02
N GLY A 149 5.29 -9.83 0.19
CA GLY A 149 6.64 -9.45 0.55
C GLY A 149 7.10 -10.16 1.81
N THR A 150 8.41 -10.30 1.98
CA THR A 150 9.05 -10.83 3.19
C THR A 150 9.99 -9.77 3.75
N MET A 151 10.03 -9.61 5.07
CA MET A 151 10.92 -8.63 5.69
C MET A 151 12.38 -8.91 5.38
N SER A 152 13.08 -7.88 4.93
CA SER A 152 14.48 -7.91 4.49
C SER A 152 15.25 -6.71 5.00
N ALA A 153 16.57 -6.81 5.00
CA ALA A 153 17.50 -5.72 5.20
C ALA A 153 18.13 -5.31 3.86
N LEU A 154 18.03 -4.04 3.51
CA LEU A 154 18.83 -3.42 2.45
C LEU A 154 20.00 -2.70 3.13
N VAL A 155 21.22 -3.21 2.92
CA VAL A 155 22.43 -2.82 3.63
C VAL A 155 23.37 -2.03 2.72
N ASN A 156 23.77 -0.85 3.14
CA ASN A 156 24.82 -0.07 2.48
C ASN A 156 26.20 -0.59 2.93
N THR A 157 26.82 -1.45 2.14
CA THR A 157 28.09 -2.07 2.49
C THR A 157 29.28 -1.12 2.40
N ASN A 158 29.10 0.11 1.93
CA ASN A 158 30.11 1.15 2.06
C ASN A 158 30.19 1.71 3.48
N ASN A 159 29.09 1.68 4.23
CA ASN A 159 29.00 2.17 5.61
C ASN A 159 29.10 1.03 6.63
N VAL A 160 28.53 -0.15 6.29
CA VAL A 160 28.42 -1.31 7.18
C VAL A 160 29.27 -2.42 6.63
N SER A 161 30.32 -2.83 7.36
CA SER A 161 31.29 -3.83 6.92
C SER A 161 30.90 -5.27 7.26
N ASP A 162 30.11 -5.44 8.32
CA ASP A 162 29.66 -6.76 8.76
C ASP A 162 28.36 -7.14 8.05
N PRO A 163 28.17 -8.39 7.63
CA PRO A 163 26.93 -8.82 7.02
C PRO A 163 25.75 -8.66 7.98
N ILE A 164 24.66 -8.05 7.52
CA ILE A 164 23.40 -7.94 8.27
C ILE A 164 22.35 -8.82 7.57
N THR A 165 22.12 -10.00 8.11
CA THR A 165 21.16 -10.99 7.61
C THR A 165 20.07 -11.33 8.64
N SER A 166 20.16 -10.76 9.82
CA SER A 166 19.25 -11.00 10.94
C SER A 166 19.10 -9.78 11.83
N TRP A 167 18.07 -9.74 12.65
CA TRP A 167 17.91 -8.75 13.71
C TRP A 167 19.01 -8.86 14.77
N GLU A 168 19.53 -10.07 14.99
CA GLU A 168 20.64 -10.29 15.91
C GLU A 168 21.94 -9.70 15.35
N ASP A 169 22.23 -9.84 14.04
CA ASP A 169 23.39 -9.19 13.41
C ASP A 169 23.28 -7.67 13.55
N LEU A 170 22.08 -7.12 13.27
CA LEU A 170 21.83 -5.69 13.38
C LEU A 170 22.03 -5.20 14.81
N LYS A 171 21.57 -5.95 15.81
CA LYS A 171 21.80 -5.64 17.23
C LYS A 171 23.29 -5.55 17.57
N ASN A 172 24.07 -6.49 17.08
CA ASN A 172 25.50 -6.61 17.38
C ASN A 172 26.39 -5.67 16.52
N SER A 173 25.81 -4.90 15.61
CA SER A 173 26.50 -3.91 14.76
C SER A 173 26.43 -2.51 15.38
N ASP A 174 27.16 -1.55 14.77
CA ASP A 174 27.05 -0.13 15.06
C ASP A 174 26.13 0.61 14.07
N ALA A 175 25.50 -0.11 13.13
CA ALA A 175 24.69 0.46 12.07
C ALA A 175 23.42 1.14 12.60
N LYS A 176 23.02 2.23 11.95
CA LYS A 176 21.72 2.86 12.18
C LYS A 176 20.65 2.15 11.35
N ILE A 177 19.50 1.92 11.96
CA ILE A 177 18.34 1.34 11.34
C ILE A 177 17.36 2.43 10.89
N THR A 178 16.88 2.33 9.66
CA THR A 178 15.76 3.10 9.11
C THR A 178 14.58 2.15 8.91
N LEU A 179 13.39 2.50 9.44
CA LEU A 179 12.15 1.72 9.29
C LEU A 179 11.08 2.50 8.52
N GLY A 180 11.23 3.82 8.37
CA GLY A 180 10.19 4.71 7.88
C GLY A 180 9.17 5.08 8.97
N ASP A 181 7.95 5.42 8.57
CA ASP A 181 6.88 5.90 9.48
C ASP A 181 6.14 4.74 10.16
N VAL A 182 6.58 4.36 11.35
CA VAL A 182 5.96 3.27 12.14
C VAL A 182 4.54 3.64 12.61
N LEU A 183 4.21 4.92 12.74
CA LEU A 183 2.88 5.33 13.23
C LEU A 183 1.79 5.07 12.18
N ARG A 184 2.13 5.14 10.88
CA ARG A 184 1.14 5.12 9.79
C ARG A 184 1.42 4.10 8.68
N GLY A 185 2.68 3.68 8.52
CA GLY A 185 3.15 2.83 7.44
C GLY A 185 3.06 1.34 7.78
N ALA A 186 2.34 0.58 6.96
CA ALA A 186 2.19 -0.87 7.15
C ALA A 186 3.53 -1.62 7.12
N SER A 187 4.43 -1.31 6.17
CA SER A 187 5.75 -1.93 6.08
C SER A 187 6.60 -1.70 7.32
N SER A 188 6.56 -0.48 7.87
CA SER A 188 7.30 -0.12 9.08
C SER A 188 6.77 -0.86 10.32
N GLN A 189 5.45 -1.02 10.43
CA GLN A 189 4.82 -1.83 11.49
C GLN A 189 5.19 -3.31 11.37
N MET A 190 5.23 -3.84 10.14
CA MET A 190 5.67 -5.21 9.88
C MET A 190 7.15 -5.43 10.20
N ALA A 191 8.00 -4.43 10.03
CA ALA A 191 9.40 -4.50 10.46
C ALA A 191 9.51 -4.62 11.99
N VAL A 192 8.71 -3.87 12.75
CA VAL A 192 8.67 -4.01 14.23
C VAL A 192 8.13 -5.38 14.64
N LEU A 193 7.09 -5.89 13.97
CA LEU A 193 6.56 -7.23 14.21
C LEU A 193 7.58 -8.32 13.87
N SER A 194 8.33 -8.17 12.77
CA SER A 194 9.45 -9.05 12.41
C SER A 194 10.49 -9.11 13.53
N CYS A 195 10.86 -7.97 14.11
CA CYS A 195 11.75 -7.93 15.27
C CYS A 195 11.15 -8.65 16.49
N ALA A 196 9.83 -8.53 16.72
CA ALA A 196 9.20 -9.27 17.83
C ALA A 196 9.40 -10.78 17.69
N TYR A 197 9.14 -11.34 16.52
CA TYR A 197 9.37 -12.77 16.26
C TYR A 197 10.84 -13.16 16.41
N ALA A 198 11.77 -12.35 15.90
CA ALA A 198 13.20 -12.59 16.02
C ALA A 198 13.69 -12.62 17.48
N MET A 199 13.15 -11.75 18.32
CA MET A 199 13.52 -11.63 19.73
C MET A 199 12.74 -12.58 20.66
N GLY A 200 11.97 -13.52 20.10
CA GLY A 200 11.25 -14.56 20.84
C GLY A 200 9.86 -14.14 21.35
N GLY A 201 9.31 -13.06 20.80
CA GLY A 201 7.91 -12.68 20.92
C GLY A 201 7.07 -13.18 19.75
N ASP A 202 5.92 -12.56 19.55
CA ASP A 202 4.99 -12.81 18.45
C ASP A 202 3.99 -11.63 18.33
N ALA A 203 2.92 -11.81 17.54
CA ALA A 203 1.90 -10.78 17.38
C ALA A 203 1.03 -10.52 18.63
N GLU A 204 1.06 -11.40 19.64
CA GLU A 204 0.38 -11.21 20.93
C GLU A 204 1.35 -10.77 22.04
N ASN A 205 2.66 -10.79 21.76
CA ASN A 205 3.72 -10.40 22.70
C ASN A 205 4.79 -9.57 22.01
N LEU A 206 4.62 -8.25 22.02
CA LEU A 206 5.51 -7.29 21.38
C LEU A 206 6.65 -6.79 22.30
N ASP A 207 6.66 -7.15 23.59
CA ASP A 207 7.64 -6.68 24.57
C ASP A 207 9.10 -6.87 24.12
N PRO A 208 9.50 -8.05 23.56
CA PRO A 208 10.88 -8.23 23.11
C PRO A 208 11.32 -7.26 22.01
N ALA A 209 10.41 -6.88 21.08
CA ALA A 209 10.73 -5.87 20.08
C ALA A 209 10.91 -4.48 20.69
N PHE A 210 10.01 -4.09 21.60
CA PHE A 210 10.10 -2.79 22.25
C PHE A 210 11.34 -2.66 23.12
N ASP A 211 11.76 -3.72 23.83
CA ASP A 211 13.01 -3.75 24.57
C ASP A 211 14.21 -3.58 23.62
N TYR A 212 14.20 -4.25 22.45
CA TYR A 212 15.20 -4.10 21.40
C TYR A 212 15.29 -2.65 20.88
N PHE A 213 14.15 -2.05 20.49
CA PHE A 213 14.14 -0.69 19.95
C PHE A 213 14.46 0.38 20.99
N LYS A 214 14.13 0.18 22.27
CA LYS A 214 14.56 1.06 23.37
C LYS A 214 16.08 1.05 23.51
N GLU A 215 16.72 -0.11 23.41
CA GLU A 215 18.17 -0.23 23.41
C GLU A 215 18.79 0.57 22.26
N LEU A 216 18.34 0.33 21.00
CA LEU A 216 18.83 1.07 19.84
C LEU A 216 18.56 2.59 19.92
N ALA A 217 17.38 2.99 20.41
CA ALA A 217 17.06 4.40 20.59
C ALA A 217 18.01 5.08 21.58
N SER A 218 18.31 4.42 22.72
CA SER A 218 19.25 4.93 23.73
C SER A 218 20.68 5.07 23.21
N GLU A 219 21.05 4.27 22.19
CA GLU A 219 22.35 4.32 21.51
C GLU A 219 22.36 5.33 20.34
N GLY A 220 21.23 5.96 20.02
CA GLY A 220 21.10 6.88 18.88
C GLY A 220 21.15 6.17 17.52
N ARG A 221 20.78 4.91 17.46
CA ARG A 221 20.86 4.04 16.27
C ARG A 221 19.55 3.92 15.52
N ILE A 222 18.49 4.63 15.90
CA ILE A 222 17.26 4.72 15.12
C ILE A 222 17.28 5.98 14.27
N ASP A 223 17.16 5.82 12.96
CA ASP A 223 16.97 6.90 12.01
C ASP A 223 15.47 7.03 11.71
N VAL A 224 14.85 8.12 12.16
CA VAL A 224 13.40 8.38 12.01
C VAL A 224 13.02 9.01 10.68
N ALA A 225 14.01 9.33 9.84
CA ALA A 225 13.71 9.84 8.51
C ALA A 225 13.20 8.73 7.58
N ASP A 226 12.60 9.13 6.48
CA ASP A 226 12.06 8.21 5.48
C ASP A 226 13.12 7.30 4.85
N GLY A 227 12.71 6.13 4.38
CA GLY A 227 13.55 5.17 3.64
C GLY A 227 13.57 5.46 2.14
N SER A 228 13.65 6.74 1.71
CA SER A 228 13.52 7.11 0.31
C SER A 228 14.75 6.76 -0.54
N VAL A 229 14.48 6.55 -1.83
CA VAL A 229 15.52 6.30 -2.85
C VAL A 229 16.52 7.45 -2.93
N GLU A 230 16.08 8.69 -2.72
CA GLU A 230 16.94 9.88 -2.71
C GLU A 230 17.99 9.80 -1.60
N ARG A 231 17.61 9.37 -0.41
CA ARG A 231 18.54 9.19 0.72
C ARG A 231 19.48 8.01 0.51
N LEU A 232 18.95 6.90 -0.03
CA LEU A 232 19.78 5.75 -0.42
C LEU A 232 20.84 6.15 -1.45
N ASN A 233 20.47 6.88 -2.49
CA ASN A 233 21.38 7.38 -3.53
C ASN A 233 22.47 8.33 -2.99
N ARG A 234 22.22 9.01 -1.86
CA ARG A 234 23.22 9.85 -1.18
C ARG A 234 24.05 9.08 -0.17
N GLY A 235 23.79 7.78 0.04
CA GLY A 235 24.48 6.95 1.02
C GLY A 235 24.20 7.32 2.48
N GLU A 236 23.06 7.95 2.75
CA GLU A 236 22.68 8.44 4.08
C GLU A 236 22.08 7.34 4.97
N ILE A 237 21.65 6.22 4.39
CA ILE A 237 21.03 5.10 5.10
C ILE A 237 22.06 3.97 5.22
N ASP A 238 22.27 3.48 6.43
CA ASP A 238 23.12 2.32 6.69
C ASP A 238 22.36 1.01 6.43
N VAL A 239 21.21 0.85 7.08
CA VAL A 239 20.33 -0.30 6.93
C VAL A 239 18.87 0.17 6.86
N LEU A 240 18.19 -0.18 5.77
CA LEU A 240 16.74 -0.04 5.64
C LEU A 240 16.11 -1.42 5.82
N VAL A 241 15.23 -1.57 6.83
CA VAL A 241 14.43 -2.79 6.96
C VAL A 241 13.07 -2.55 6.34
N THR A 242 12.79 -3.29 5.27
CA THR A 242 11.56 -3.18 4.50
C THR A 242 11.28 -4.50 3.76
N TRP A 243 10.29 -4.50 2.86
CA TRP A 243 9.97 -5.66 2.03
C TRP A 243 11.10 -6.03 1.07
N ASP A 244 11.30 -7.32 0.82
CA ASP A 244 12.31 -7.88 -0.09
C ASP A 244 12.21 -7.31 -1.51
N TYR A 245 10.99 -7.15 -2.04
CA TYR A 245 10.78 -6.55 -3.36
C TYR A 245 11.21 -5.08 -3.42
N LEU A 246 10.98 -4.29 -2.34
CA LEU A 246 11.48 -2.91 -2.27
C LEU A 246 12.98 -2.85 -2.13
N SER A 247 13.55 -3.70 -1.27
CA SER A 247 15.00 -3.78 -1.11
C SER A 247 15.69 -4.07 -2.44
N LEU A 248 15.17 -5.04 -3.22
CA LEU A 248 15.70 -5.38 -4.54
C LEU A 248 15.53 -4.23 -5.54
N GLN A 249 14.36 -3.61 -5.59
CA GLN A 249 14.08 -2.49 -6.47
C GLN A 249 14.96 -1.28 -6.15
N TYR A 250 15.10 -0.94 -4.87
CA TYR A 250 15.94 0.19 -4.43
C TYR A 250 17.43 -0.09 -4.67
N ARG A 251 17.88 -1.32 -4.43
CA ARG A 251 19.24 -1.75 -4.80
C ARG A 251 19.54 -1.47 -6.28
N ASP A 252 18.64 -1.89 -7.17
CA ASP A 252 18.84 -1.74 -8.61
C ASP A 252 18.79 -0.26 -9.03
N ILE A 253 17.86 0.54 -8.46
CA ILE A 253 17.81 1.99 -8.71
C ILE A 253 19.08 2.69 -8.23
N VAL A 254 19.60 2.31 -7.06
CA VAL A 254 20.85 2.89 -6.53
C VAL A 254 22.01 2.49 -7.42
N ALA A 255 22.11 1.23 -7.86
CA ALA A 255 23.19 0.77 -8.73
C ALA A 255 23.22 1.51 -10.09
N ASP A 256 22.02 1.84 -10.63
CA ASP A 256 21.89 2.61 -11.87
C ASP A 256 22.27 4.09 -11.70
N ASN A 257 21.91 4.70 -10.56
CA ASN A 257 22.10 6.13 -10.31
C ASN A 257 23.45 6.46 -9.67
N ASN A 258 23.97 5.59 -8.82
CA ASN A 258 25.22 5.78 -8.09
C ASN A 258 26.01 4.46 -7.98
N PRO A 259 26.73 4.05 -9.04
CA PRO A 259 27.45 2.77 -9.10
C PRO A 259 28.60 2.63 -8.09
N ASP A 260 28.97 3.70 -7.38
CA ASP A 260 29.98 3.67 -6.31
C ASP A 260 29.39 3.18 -4.96
N LEU A 261 28.06 3.15 -4.84
CA LEU A 261 27.37 2.59 -3.68
C LEU A 261 27.05 1.11 -3.90
N ASN A 262 27.43 0.29 -2.93
CA ASN A 262 27.10 -1.14 -2.93
C ASN A 262 26.00 -1.41 -1.93
N MET A 263 24.88 -1.90 -2.43
CA MET A 263 23.73 -2.31 -1.63
C MET A 263 23.56 -3.81 -1.68
N GLU A 264 23.46 -4.45 -0.52
CA GLU A 264 23.12 -5.88 -0.40
C GLU A 264 21.73 -6.03 0.20
N CYS A 265 20.99 -7.02 -0.29
CA CYS A 265 19.64 -7.31 0.16
C CYS A 265 19.57 -8.74 0.68
N HIS A 266 19.11 -8.91 1.94
CA HIS A 266 18.99 -10.20 2.61
C HIS A 266 17.64 -10.30 3.31
N VAL A 267 16.99 -11.48 3.23
CA VAL A 267 15.84 -11.79 4.08
C VAL A 267 16.28 -11.86 5.54
N MET A 268 15.50 -11.30 6.46
CA MET A 268 15.78 -11.36 7.91
C MET A 268 15.59 -12.79 8.43
N GLN A 269 16.70 -13.55 8.56
CA GLN A 269 16.68 -15.00 8.79
C GLN A 269 16.03 -15.44 10.11
N ASP A 270 16.04 -14.58 11.12
CA ASP A 270 15.44 -14.80 12.45
C ASP A 270 14.03 -14.22 12.60
N GLY A 271 13.61 -13.36 11.67
CA GLY A 271 12.32 -12.69 11.68
C GLY A 271 11.73 -12.51 10.28
N ALA A 272 11.77 -13.54 9.42
CA ALA A 272 11.30 -13.49 8.04
C ALA A 272 9.77 -13.44 7.94
N VAL A 273 9.13 -12.42 8.54
CA VAL A 273 7.70 -12.19 8.47
C VAL A 273 7.29 -11.97 7.02
N GLN A 274 6.27 -12.73 6.58
CA GLN A 274 5.68 -12.62 5.27
C GLN A 274 4.25 -12.09 5.36
N SER A 275 3.97 -11.06 4.61
CA SER A 275 2.68 -10.39 4.54
C SER A 275 2.48 -9.79 3.15
N GLY A 276 1.39 -9.05 2.93
CA GLY A 276 1.10 -8.48 1.64
C GLY A 276 0.27 -7.21 1.70
N TYR A 277 -0.16 -6.77 0.54
CA TYR A 277 -1.04 -5.61 0.40
C TYR A 277 -2.38 -6.01 -0.18
N CYS A 278 -3.43 -5.44 0.38
CA CYS A 278 -4.81 -5.71 0.04
C CYS A 278 -5.31 -4.67 -0.97
N LEU A 279 -5.81 -5.15 -2.10
CA LEU A 279 -6.67 -4.34 -2.96
C LEU A 279 -7.99 -4.10 -2.24
N VAL A 280 -8.39 -2.85 -2.15
CA VAL A 280 -9.66 -2.40 -1.57
C VAL A 280 -10.37 -1.46 -2.54
N ILE A 281 -11.61 -1.76 -2.94
CA ILE A 281 -12.42 -0.88 -3.77
C ILE A 281 -13.17 0.07 -2.86
N ASN A 282 -13.00 1.37 -3.04
CA ASN A 282 -13.75 2.39 -2.31
C ASN A 282 -15.26 2.17 -2.46
N LYS A 283 -16.00 2.10 -1.36
CA LYS A 283 -17.45 1.93 -1.35
C LYS A 283 -18.18 3.02 -2.15
N TYR A 284 -17.58 4.19 -2.22
CA TYR A 284 -18.12 5.39 -2.87
C TYR A 284 -17.45 5.68 -4.23
N ALA A 285 -16.66 4.74 -4.76
CA ALA A 285 -15.86 4.91 -5.97
C ALA A 285 -16.62 5.61 -7.10
N PRO A 286 -16.07 6.69 -7.69
CA PRO A 286 -16.65 7.33 -8.87
C PRO A 286 -16.67 6.40 -10.09
N HIS A 287 -15.68 5.49 -10.19
CA HIS A 287 -15.49 4.59 -11.32
C HIS A 287 -15.42 3.12 -10.84
N PRO A 288 -16.54 2.56 -10.30
CA PRO A 288 -16.53 1.25 -9.65
C PRO A 288 -16.22 0.09 -10.62
N TYR A 289 -16.59 0.20 -11.90
CA TYR A 289 -16.29 -0.83 -12.88
C TYR A 289 -14.82 -0.82 -13.31
N SER A 290 -14.20 0.35 -13.40
CA SER A 290 -12.76 0.48 -13.63
C SER A 290 -11.97 -0.10 -12.46
N ALA A 291 -12.40 0.13 -11.21
CA ALA A 291 -11.81 -0.48 -10.02
C ALA A 291 -11.93 -2.01 -10.05
N ALA A 292 -13.11 -2.56 -10.35
CA ALA A 292 -13.30 -4.01 -10.48
C ALA A 292 -12.45 -4.62 -11.60
N LEU A 293 -12.36 -3.97 -12.76
CA LEU A 293 -11.53 -4.42 -13.88
C LEU A 293 -10.03 -4.38 -13.52
N THR A 294 -9.60 -3.39 -12.75
CA THR A 294 -8.23 -3.31 -12.21
C THR A 294 -7.93 -4.49 -11.31
N VAL A 295 -8.84 -4.86 -10.39
CA VAL A 295 -8.70 -6.04 -9.53
C VAL A 295 -8.62 -7.33 -10.37
N GLU A 296 -9.45 -7.49 -11.43
CA GLU A 296 -9.37 -8.63 -12.35
C GLU A 296 -8.00 -8.75 -13.02
N TYR A 297 -7.46 -7.63 -13.53
CA TYR A 297 -6.14 -7.61 -14.15
C TYR A 297 -5.03 -7.97 -13.16
N LEU A 298 -5.00 -7.32 -11.99
CA LEU A 298 -3.93 -7.50 -11.01
C LEU A 298 -3.86 -8.94 -10.46
N LEU A 299 -5.00 -9.62 -10.38
CA LEU A 299 -5.09 -11.01 -9.92
C LEU A 299 -5.02 -12.03 -11.06
N SER A 300 -4.92 -11.61 -12.33
CA SER A 300 -4.67 -12.49 -13.46
C SER A 300 -3.22 -12.99 -13.49
N ASP A 301 -2.91 -14.02 -14.30
CA ASP A 301 -1.52 -14.48 -14.50
C ASP A 301 -0.63 -13.36 -15.02
N GLU A 302 -1.14 -12.56 -15.98
CA GLU A 302 -0.42 -11.43 -16.55
C GLU A 302 -0.12 -10.36 -15.49
N GLY A 303 -1.10 -9.97 -14.68
CA GLY A 303 -0.93 -8.99 -13.62
C GLY A 303 0.05 -9.47 -12.54
N GLN A 304 -0.05 -10.73 -12.13
CA GLN A 304 0.86 -11.32 -11.14
C GLN A 304 2.31 -11.39 -11.65
N ILE A 305 2.51 -11.74 -12.94
CA ILE A 305 3.84 -11.72 -13.57
C ILE A 305 4.36 -10.28 -13.71
N GLU A 306 3.50 -9.33 -14.03
CA GLU A 306 3.88 -7.92 -14.13
C GLU A 306 4.35 -7.35 -12.78
N ARG A 307 3.64 -7.68 -11.70
CA ARG A 307 4.06 -7.34 -10.33
C ARG A 307 5.40 -7.99 -9.96
N ALA A 308 5.63 -9.23 -10.37
CA ALA A 308 6.88 -9.93 -10.13
C ALA A 308 8.09 -9.32 -10.88
N LYS A 309 7.89 -8.52 -11.94
CA LYS A 309 8.97 -7.71 -12.53
C LYS A 309 9.49 -6.63 -11.58
N GLY A 310 8.67 -6.20 -10.60
CA GLY A 310 9.07 -5.38 -9.47
C GLY A 310 9.41 -6.21 -8.23
N TYR A 311 9.76 -7.49 -8.43
CA TYR A 311 10.18 -8.45 -7.41
C TYR A 311 9.10 -8.89 -6.42
N ALA A 312 7.86 -8.36 -6.47
CA ALA A 312 6.78 -8.79 -5.60
C ALA A 312 6.35 -10.24 -5.91
N ARG A 313 6.23 -11.08 -4.89
CA ARG A 313 5.85 -12.48 -5.06
C ARG A 313 4.35 -12.61 -5.32
N PRO A 314 3.92 -13.45 -6.29
CA PRO A 314 2.50 -13.71 -6.52
C PRO A 314 1.79 -14.19 -5.26
N ILE A 315 0.53 -13.76 -5.07
CA ILE A 315 -0.34 -14.32 -4.03
C ILE A 315 -0.92 -15.67 -4.43
N ARG A 316 -0.99 -15.95 -5.70
CA ARG A 316 -1.53 -17.18 -6.26
C ARG A 316 -0.42 -18.20 -6.49
N ASP A 317 -0.55 -19.40 -5.92
CA ASP A 317 0.42 -20.49 -6.04
C ASP A 317 0.45 -21.14 -7.44
N ASP A 318 -0.61 -20.94 -8.25
CA ASP A 318 -0.74 -21.50 -9.60
C ASP A 318 -0.08 -20.63 -10.68
N VAL A 319 0.48 -19.47 -10.34
CA VAL A 319 1.18 -18.59 -11.29
C VAL A 319 2.62 -19.07 -11.51
N VAL A 320 2.95 -19.33 -12.77
CA VAL A 320 4.31 -19.75 -13.16
C VAL A 320 5.12 -18.54 -13.62
N LEU A 321 6.07 -18.13 -12.81
CA LEU A 321 6.99 -17.05 -13.19
C LEU A 321 8.02 -17.51 -14.22
N PRO A 322 8.39 -16.65 -15.20
CA PRO A 322 9.49 -16.88 -16.12
C PRO A 322 10.84 -17.11 -15.40
N ASP A 323 11.69 -17.99 -15.93
CA ASP A 323 12.97 -18.35 -15.29
C ASP A 323 13.94 -17.17 -15.19
N ASP A 324 13.96 -16.28 -16.20
CA ASP A 324 14.77 -15.06 -16.20
C ASP A 324 14.34 -14.05 -15.13
N LEU A 325 13.06 -14.07 -14.75
CA LEU A 325 12.52 -13.25 -13.68
C LEU A 325 12.89 -13.85 -12.32
N LYS A 326 12.70 -15.15 -12.14
CA LYS A 326 13.12 -15.86 -10.91
C LYS A 326 14.59 -15.65 -10.60
N ALA A 327 15.46 -15.66 -11.63
CA ALA A 327 16.91 -15.49 -11.47
C ALA A 327 17.32 -14.09 -10.92
N LYS A 328 16.43 -13.11 -10.92
CA LYS A 328 16.68 -11.75 -10.39
C LYS A 328 16.19 -11.57 -8.95
N MET A 329 15.33 -12.46 -8.49
CA MET A 329 14.79 -12.44 -7.12
C MET A 329 15.82 -12.97 -6.13
N ILE A 330 15.62 -12.72 -4.83
CA ILE A 330 16.39 -13.36 -3.77
C ILE A 330 16.20 -14.88 -3.88
N SER A 331 17.28 -15.65 -3.68
CA SER A 331 17.26 -17.11 -3.76
C SER A 331 16.25 -17.70 -2.79
N ASP A 332 15.53 -18.74 -3.22
CA ASP A 332 14.55 -19.45 -2.38
C ASP A 332 15.17 -20.03 -1.10
N ASP A 333 16.50 -20.25 -1.08
CA ASP A 333 17.21 -20.73 0.10
C ASP A 333 17.17 -19.73 1.29
N GLU A 334 16.98 -18.43 1.02
CA GLU A 334 16.83 -17.42 2.07
C GLU A 334 15.43 -17.37 2.68
N TYR A 335 14.44 -18.06 2.10
CA TYR A 335 13.04 -18.06 2.58
C TYR A 335 12.68 -19.31 3.41
N THR A 336 13.66 -20.06 3.89
CA THR A 336 13.42 -21.33 4.62
C THR A 336 12.72 -21.16 5.96
N ASN A 337 12.80 -19.97 6.56
CA ASN A 337 12.24 -19.66 7.88
C ASN A 337 11.14 -18.58 7.81
N THR A 338 10.43 -18.47 6.69
CA THR A 338 9.35 -17.48 6.57
C THR A 338 8.22 -17.74 7.57
N ILE A 339 7.70 -16.63 8.09
CA ILE A 339 6.61 -16.60 9.06
C ILE A 339 5.40 -15.95 8.37
N PRO A 340 4.51 -16.75 7.77
CA PRO A 340 3.31 -16.20 7.14
C PRO A 340 2.33 -15.71 8.20
N LEU A 341 1.86 -14.49 8.06
CA LEU A 341 0.87 -13.88 8.95
C LEU A 341 -0.54 -14.24 8.47
N THR A 342 -1.11 -15.30 8.98
CA THR A 342 -2.40 -15.84 8.51
C THR A 342 -3.60 -15.49 9.39
N ASP A 343 -3.37 -14.96 10.59
CA ASP A 343 -4.41 -14.47 11.50
C ASP A 343 -4.51 -12.94 11.39
N ASN A 344 -5.39 -12.48 10.50
CA ASN A 344 -5.55 -11.07 10.20
C ASN A 344 -6.01 -10.24 11.40
N ASP A 345 -6.86 -10.80 12.28
CA ASP A 345 -7.35 -10.08 13.46
C ASP A 345 -6.21 -9.84 14.47
N THR A 346 -5.37 -10.84 14.71
CA THR A 346 -4.21 -10.72 15.59
C THR A 346 -3.19 -9.76 15.01
N VAL A 347 -2.90 -9.83 13.71
CA VAL A 347 -1.98 -8.91 13.02
C VAL A 347 -2.48 -7.47 13.08
N THR A 348 -3.76 -7.23 12.84
CA THR A 348 -4.37 -5.89 12.92
C THR A 348 -4.24 -5.28 14.32
N LYS A 349 -4.47 -6.08 15.37
CA LYS A 349 -4.30 -5.64 16.76
C LYS A 349 -2.83 -5.33 17.06
N ALA A 350 -1.91 -6.20 16.63
CA ALA A 350 -0.48 -6.01 16.82
C ALA A 350 -0.01 -4.71 16.15
N CYS A 351 -0.41 -4.42 14.91
CA CYS A 351 -0.04 -3.19 14.20
C CYS A 351 -0.57 -1.94 14.90
N SER A 352 -1.81 -1.98 15.39
CA SER A 352 -2.39 -0.88 16.17
C SER A 352 -1.64 -0.66 17.49
N GLU A 353 -1.26 -1.73 18.18
CA GLU A 353 -0.46 -1.65 19.41
C GLU A 353 0.95 -1.14 19.11
N ILE A 354 1.60 -1.61 18.05
CA ILE A 354 2.91 -1.14 17.60
C ILE A 354 2.90 0.37 17.40
N ALA A 355 1.93 0.92 16.66
CA ALA A 355 1.84 2.36 16.43
C ALA A 355 1.72 3.16 17.74
N ASN A 356 0.81 2.75 18.62
CA ASN A 356 0.60 3.41 19.91
C ASN A 356 1.85 3.35 20.80
N ARG A 357 2.45 2.17 20.96
CA ARG A 357 3.63 1.98 21.80
C ARG A 357 4.86 2.68 21.22
N TRP A 358 4.99 2.75 19.89
CA TRP A 358 6.09 3.47 19.25
C TRP A 358 6.05 4.97 19.59
N GLU A 359 4.85 5.56 19.54
CA GLU A 359 4.64 6.96 19.94
C GLU A 359 4.97 7.19 21.42
N GLU A 360 4.54 6.27 22.29
CA GLU A 360 4.66 6.43 23.74
C GLU A 360 6.03 6.02 24.29
N GLU A 361 6.68 4.99 23.71
CA GLU A 361 7.85 4.35 24.34
C GLU A 361 9.16 4.59 23.55
N ILE A 362 9.10 4.80 22.23
CA ILE A 362 10.32 4.92 21.39
C ILE A 362 10.60 6.35 20.98
N ILE A 363 9.60 7.07 20.44
CA ILE A 363 9.79 8.46 20.00
C ILE A 363 10.39 9.37 21.10
N PRO A 364 9.98 9.28 22.38
CA PRO A 364 10.58 10.10 23.44
C PRO A 364 12.06 9.85 23.70
N LEU A 365 12.59 8.67 23.32
CA LEU A 365 13.99 8.31 23.50
C LEU A 365 14.88 8.76 22.32
N ILE A 366 14.26 9.07 21.17
CA ILE A 366 14.99 9.49 19.97
C ILE A 366 15.24 11.00 20.09
N GLY A 367 16.53 11.39 20.24
CA GLY A 367 16.93 12.79 20.31
C GLY A 367 17.17 13.32 21.72
N GLU A 368 17.18 12.44 22.76
CA GLU A 368 17.84 12.76 24.02
C GLU A 368 19.35 12.49 23.86
#